data_98eaacf0d3d6a2943fc5f6ac79e13e06
#
_entry.id   98eaacf0d3d6a2943fc5f6ac79e13e06
#
_cell.length_a   1.000
_cell.length_b   1.000
_cell.length_c   1.000
_cell.angle_alpha   90.00
_cell.angle_beta   90.00
_cell.angle_gamma   90.00
#
_symmetry.space_group_name_H-M   'P 1'
#
loop_
_entity.id
_entity.type
_entity.pdbx_description
1 polymer ?
#
loop_
_entity_poly.entity_id
_entity_poly.type
_entity_poly.pdbx_seq_one_letter_code
_entity_poly.pdbx_strand_id
1 'polypeptide(L)'
;MKSILHIIESNNLFGLADNHNIEIVECVYDKITPLTNGKYIVIKDKMAGILDSEGKILFYPQAKRIHYIKDIDIFHCKIDEKWVYFSFVNQDIFYLSVDKLRYDEKLQIINVRKDGELKVYNYNFSQIQTGYEQIEQTEFRRGKSRFYLGKKNGMWGMFRIKRQPKHEPEIISTLEPIYYNSEEALLAFKNSKHNTVRKHKRTKNATTEESKENINYSSFGFRLRV
;
A
#
# COMPACT_ATOMS: atom_id res chain seq x y z
N MET A 1 5.39 -29.26 -14.08
CA MET A 1 5.22 -28.93 -12.65
C MET A 1 6.29 -27.92 -12.30
N LYS A 2 5.97 -26.76 -11.71
CA LYS A 2 7.01 -25.87 -11.18
C LYS A 2 7.61 -26.56 -9.95
N SER A 3 8.94 -26.74 -9.94
CA SER A 3 9.66 -27.22 -8.76
C SER A 3 9.55 -26.16 -7.67
N ILE A 4 9.14 -26.56 -6.49
CA ILE A 4 9.14 -25.68 -5.32
C ILE A 4 10.54 -25.72 -4.76
N LEU A 5 11.24 -24.59 -4.78
CA LEU A 5 12.55 -24.47 -4.18
C LEU A 5 12.44 -24.38 -2.66
N HIS A 6 13.33 -25.04 -1.94
CA HIS A 6 13.46 -24.96 -0.49
C HIS A 6 14.81 -24.35 -0.09
N ILE A 7 14.85 -23.73 1.08
CA ILE A 7 16.05 -23.07 1.60
C ILE A 7 17.02 -24.14 2.11
N ILE A 8 18.30 -24.04 1.69
CA ILE A 8 19.42 -24.83 2.19
C ILE A 8 20.41 -23.92 2.88
N GLU A 9 21.23 -24.49 3.77
CA GLU A 9 22.26 -23.78 4.52
C GLU A 9 23.61 -24.49 4.41
N SER A 10 24.66 -23.71 4.19
CA SER A 10 26.05 -24.16 4.21
C SER A 10 26.93 -23.03 4.73
N ASN A 11 27.81 -23.30 5.69
CA ASN A 11 28.73 -22.33 6.30
C ASN A 11 28.04 -21.05 6.84
N ASN A 12 26.88 -21.18 7.45
CA ASN A 12 26.02 -20.08 7.95
C ASN A 12 25.51 -19.14 6.82
N LEU A 13 25.55 -19.57 5.59
CA LEU A 13 24.97 -18.87 4.44
C LEU A 13 23.84 -19.71 3.85
N PHE A 14 22.87 -19.04 3.25
CA PHE A 14 21.65 -19.63 2.72
C PHE A 14 21.65 -19.63 1.19
N GLY A 15 21.11 -20.70 0.62
CA GLY A 15 20.86 -20.91 -0.79
C GLY A 15 19.50 -21.52 -1.03
N LEU A 16 19.21 -21.92 -2.24
CA LEU A 16 17.98 -22.63 -2.63
C LEU A 16 18.32 -23.91 -3.38
N ALA A 17 17.61 -24.98 -3.07
CA ALA A 17 17.66 -26.25 -3.78
C ALA A 17 16.30 -26.70 -4.28
N ASP A 18 16.27 -27.57 -5.26
CA ASP A 18 15.08 -28.21 -5.77
C ASP A 18 14.64 -29.41 -4.92
N ASN A 19 13.55 -30.07 -5.29
CA ASN A 19 13.02 -31.25 -4.57
C ASN A 19 13.96 -32.47 -4.58
N HIS A 20 15.02 -32.44 -5.37
CA HIS A 20 16.04 -33.50 -5.45
C HIS A 20 17.29 -33.12 -4.67
N ASN A 21 17.25 -32.01 -3.90
CA ASN A 21 18.38 -31.39 -3.21
C ASN A 21 19.53 -30.95 -4.13
N ILE A 22 19.20 -30.67 -5.41
CA ILE A 22 20.15 -30.04 -6.32
C ILE A 22 20.17 -28.54 -6.04
N GLU A 23 21.35 -28.00 -5.71
CA GLU A 23 21.54 -26.58 -5.47
C GLU A 23 21.24 -25.79 -6.75
N ILE A 24 20.24 -24.90 -6.69
CA ILE A 24 19.84 -24.01 -7.77
C ILE A 24 20.42 -22.60 -7.53
N VAL A 25 20.49 -22.19 -6.27
CA VAL A 25 21.07 -20.92 -5.84
C VAL A 25 22.11 -21.22 -4.78
N GLU A 26 23.35 -20.80 -5.05
CA GLU A 26 24.48 -21.00 -4.14
C GLU A 26 24.21 -20.43 -2.74
N CYS A 27 24.78 -21.09 -1.72
CA CYS A 27 24.74 -20.62 -0.36
C CYS A 27 25.65 -19.40 -0.15
N VAL A 28 25.19 -18.22 -0.61
CA VAL A 28 25.92 -16.95 -0.56
C VAL A 28 25.16 -15.81 0.12
N TYR A 29 23.96 -16.08 0.63
CA TYR A 29 23.09 -15.07 1.24
C TYR A 29 23.10 -15.18 2.77
N ASP A 30 23.13 -14.04 3.45
CA ASP A 30 23.01 -13.96 4.92
C ASP A 30 21.61 -14.40 5.39
N LYS A 31 20.60 -14.23 4.51
CA LYS A 31 19.21 -14.60 4.79
C LYS A 31 18.42 -14.75 3.52
N ILE A 32 17.49 -15.72 3.51
CA ILE A 32 16.45 -15.87 2.48
C ILE A 32 15.08 -15.90 3.15
N THR A 33 14.13 -15.12 2.64
CA THR A 33 12.75 -15.06 3.15
C THR A 33 11.78 -15.34 2.01
N PRO A 34 11.02 -16.46 2.05
CA PRO A 34 10.05 -16.80 1.02
C PRO A 34 8.83 -15.86 1.09
N LEU A 35 8.28 -15.53 -0.06
CA LEU A 35 7.08 -14.72 -0.21
C LEU A 35 5.90 -15.55 -0.72
N THR A 36 4.69 -15.06 -0.47
CA THR A 36 3.45 -15.74 -0.84
C THR A 36 3.24 -15.89 -2.35
N ASN A 37 3.92 -15.10 -3.18
CA ASN A 37 3.88 -15.15 -4.64
C ASN A 37 4.97 -16.05 -5.26
N GLY A 38 5.67 -16.83 -4.42
CA GLY A 38 6.76 -17.72 -4.85
C GLY A 38 8.10 -17.02 -5.08
N LYS A 39 8.19 -15.71 -4.87
CA LYS A 39 9.46 -14.97 -4.88
C LYS A 39 10.16 -15.07 -3.53
N TYR A 40 11.42 -14.65 -3.49
CA TYR A 40 12.23 -14.63 -2.27
C TYR A 40 12.87 -13.27 -2.09
N ILE A 41 12.84 -12.72 -0.86
CA ILE A 41 13.72 -11.62 -0.48
C ILE A 41 15.00 -12.24 0.05
N VAL A 42 16.14 -11.83 -0.50
CA VAL A 42 17.47 -12.27 -0.09
C VAL A 42 18.26 -11.11 0.50
N ILE A 43 19.10 -11.40 1.47
CA ILE A 43 20.03 -10.44 2.06
C ILE A 43 21.44 -10.95 1.84
N LYS A 44 22.30 -10.11 1.29
CA LYS A 44 23.74 -10.33 1.13
C LYS A 44 24.47 -9.04 1.50
N ASP A 45 25.46 -9.15 2.38
CA ASP A 45 26.26 -8.01 2.83
C ASP A 45 25.37 -6.85 3.35
N LYS A 46 24.33 -7.18 4.11
CA LYS A 46 23.31 -6.25 4.67
C LYS A 46 22.43 -5.57 3.61
N MET A 47 22.57 -5.91 2.35
CA MET A 47 21.75 -5.38 1.26
C MET A 47 20.72 -6.40 0.82
N ALA A 48 19.51 -5.94 0.55
CA ALA A 48 18.39 -6.78 0.17
C ALA A 48 18.21 -6.82 -1.35
N GLY A 49 17.91 -8.01 -1.86
CA GLY A 49 17.59 -8.30 -3.26
C GLY A 49 16.34 -9.16 -3.38
N ILE A 50 15.98 -9.54 -4.59
CA ILE A 50 14.81 -10.37 -4.88
C ILE A 50 15.16 -11.44 -5.90
N LEU A 51 14.76 -12.68 -5.61
CA LEU A 51 14.77 -13.80 -6.55
C LEU A 51 13.35 -14.17 -6.94
N ASP A 52 13.20 -14.75 -8.13
CA ASP A 52 11.93 -15.37 -8.55
C ASP A 52 11.75 -16.79 -8.00
N SER A 53 10.68 -17.45 -8.40
CA SER A 53 10.35 -18.83 -7.99
C SER A 53 11.33 -19.89 -8.53
N GLU A 54 12.17 -19.55 -9.48
CA GLU A 54 13.17 -20.42 -10.11
C GLU A 54 14.59 -20.12 -9.61
N GLY A 55 14.73 -19.15 -8.67
CA GLY A 55 16.02 -18.73 -8.11
C GLY A 55 16.75 -17.69 -8.95
N LYS A 56 16.15 -17.21 -10.05
CA LYS A 56 16.75 -16.17 -10.89
C LYS A 56 16.68 -14.82 -10.18
N ILE A 57 17.76 -14.05 -10.29
CA ILE A 57 17.81 -12.69 -9.72
C ILE A 57 16.88 -11.76 -10.50
N LEU A 58 15.84 -11.25 -9.84
CA LEU A 58 14.97 -10.20 -10.33
C LEU A 58 15.50 -8.81 -9.96
N PHE A 59 16.11 -8.71 -8.79
CA PHE A 59 16.67 -7.47 -8.28
C PHE A 59 17.91 -7.79 -7.45
N TYR A 60 19.06 -7.26 -7.85
CA TYR A 60 20.33 -7.49 -7.16
C TYR A 60 20.28 -6.94 -5.73
N PRO A 61 21.02 -7.55 -4.77
CA PRO A 61 21.15 -7.04 -3.41
C PRO A 61 21.80 -5.64 -3.39
N GLN A 62 20.98 -4.60 -3.40
CA GLN A 62 21.40 -3.20 -3.38
C GLN A 62 20.45 -2.29 -2.58
N ALA A 63 19.32 -2.81 -2.13
CA ALA A 63 18.40 -2.05 -1.30
C ALA A 63 18.75 -2.20 0.19
N LYS A 64 18.77 -1.09 0.94
CA LYS A 64 18.91 -1.15 2.40
C LYS A 64 17.72 -1.81 3.08
N ARG A 65 16.54 -1.72 2.48
CA ARG A 65 15.30 -2.35 2.97
C ARG A 65 14.36 -2.65 1.81
N ILE A 66 13.63 -3.75 1.93
CA ILE A 66 12.55 -4.12 1.03
C ILE A 66 11.29 -4.42 1.86
N HIS A 67 10.17 -3.81 1.49
CA HIS A 67 8.84 -4.14 2.00
C HIS A 67 8.00 -4.68 0.85
N TYR A 68 7.44 -5.86 1.02
CA TYR A 68 6.55 -6.47 0.04
C TYR A 68 5.09 -6.20 0.40
N ILE A 69 4.35 -5.59 -0.52
CA ILE A 69 2.92 -5.33 -0.40
C ILE A 69 2.19 -6.45 -1.15
N LYS A 70 1.91 -7.54 -0.43
CA LYS A 70 1.43 -8.82 -0.99
C LYS A 70 0.15 -8.71 -1.82
N ASP A 71 -0.80 -7.85 -1.41
CA ASP A 71 -2.12 -7.77 -2.02
C ASP A 71 -2.12 -7.16 -3.43
N ILE A 72 -1.05 -6.46 -3.78
CA ILE A 72 -0.89 -5.78 -5.06
C ILE A 72 0.45 -6.11 -5.74
N ASP A 73 1.18 -7.10 -5.22
CA ASP A 73 2.48 -7.57 -5.72
C ASP A 73 3.51 -6.44 -6.00
N ILE A 74 3.56 -5.47 -5.08
CA ILE A 74 4.50 -4.35 -5.16
C ILE A 74 5.58 -4.45 -4.11
N PHE A 75 6.80 -4.10 -4.52
CA PHE A 75 7.95 -3.93 -3.65
C PHE A 75 8.21 -2.45 -3.41
N HIS A 76 8.40 -2.10 -2.15
CA HIS A 76 8.77 -0.76 -1.69
C HIS A 76 10.17 -0.84 -1.10
N CYS A 77 11.15 -0.29 -1.80
CA CYS A 77 12.55 -0.47 -1.52
C CYS A 77 13.24 0.84 -1.20
N LYS A 78 14.18 0.81 -0.24
CA LYS A 78 15.05 1.92 0.08
C LYS A 78 16.40 1.72 -0.62
N ILE A 79 16.66 2.54 -1.66
CA ILE A 79 17.90 2.54 -2.46
C ILE A 79 18.49 3.95 -2.36
N ASP A 80 19.77 4.07 -2.01
CA ASP A 80 20.48 5.36 -1.91
C ASP A 80 19.68 6.45 -1.18
N GLU A 81 19.15 6.11 0.01
CA GLU A 81 18.31 6.96 0.86
C GLU A 81 16.93 7.34 0.25
N LYS A 82 16.63 6.93 -0.97
CA LYS A 82 15.33 7.15 -1.63
C LYS A 82 14.44 5.93 -1.52
N TRP A 83 13.15 6.16 -1.37
CA TRP A 83 12.15 5.11 -1.46
C TRP A 83 11.64 5.00 -2.89
N VAL A 84 11.68 3.80 -3.44
CA VAL A 84 11.18 3.49 -4.77
C VAL A 84 10.16 2.36 -4.69
N TYR A 85 9.16 2.42 -5.56
CA TYR A 85 8.18 1.35 -5.72
C TYR A 85 8.38 0.68 -7.05
N PHE A 86 8.29 -0.63 -7.07
CA PHE A 86 8.33 -1.39 -8.31
C PHE A 86 7.52 -2.68 -8.22
N SER A 87 7.14 -3.20 -9.37
CA SER A 87 6.49 -4.49 -9.55
C SER A 87 7.21 -5.27 -10.64
N PHE A 88 7.05 -6.59 -10.61
CA PHE A 88 7.54 -7.48 -11.66
C PHE A 88 6.35 -8.01 -12.44
N VAL A 89 6.24 -7.61 -13.69
CA VAL A 89 5.23 -8.13 -14.62
C VAL A 89 5.96 -8.78 -15.79
N ASN A 90 5.69 -10.06 -16.07
CA ASN A 90 6.34 -10.81 -17.14
C ASN A 90 7.88 -10.77 -17.08
N GLN A 91 8.46 -10.81 -15.88
CA GLN A 91 9.90 -10.72 -15.60
C GLN A 91 10.53 -9.32 -15.83
N ASP A 92 9.78 -8.34 -16.29
CA ASP A 92 10.23 -6.96 -16.39
C ASP A 92 10.01 -6.20 -15.09
N ILE A 93 10.95 -5.30 -14.79
CA ILE A 93 10.85 -4.41 -13.62
C ILE A 93 10.13 -3.13 -14.03
N PHE A 94 8.99 -2.88 -13.43
CA PHE A 94 8.27 -1.63 -13.60
C PHE A 94 8.52 -0.70 -12.41
N TYR A 95 9.33 0.31 -12.61
CA TYR A 95 9.53 1.36 -11.62
C TYR A 95 8.34 2.31 -11.59
N LEU A 96 7.79 2.47 -10.40
CA LEU A 96 6.74 3.46 -10.17
C LEU A 96 7.40 4.75 -9.69
N SER A 97 7.60 5.71 -10.61
CA SER A 97 8.11 7.05 -10.28
C SER A 97 7.02 7.85 -9.57
N VAL A 98 6.86 7.61 -8.27
CA VAL A 98 5.83 8.22 -7.44
C VAL A 98 6.42 8.63 -6.09
N ASP A 99 5.90 9.74 -5.51
CA ASP A 99 6.37 10.26 -4.23
C ASP A 99 5.86 9.39 -3.07
N LYS A 100 4.64 8.89 -3.20
CA LYS A 100 4.00 8.07 -2.19
C LYS A 100 2.93 7.15 -2.79
N LEU A 101 2.95 5.90 -2.35
CA LEU A 101 1.92 4.91 -2.66
C LEU A 101 1.32 4.41 -1.34
N ARG A 102 -0.01 4.31 -1.30
CA ARG A 102 -0.72 3.75 -0.15
C ARG A 102 -1.87 2.86 -0.63
N TYR A 103 -1.78 1.59 -0.31
CA TYR A 103 -2.87 0.64 -0.53
C TYR A 103 -3.88 0.70 0.61
N ASP A 104 -5.16 0.77 0.26
CA ASP A 104 -6.28 0.63 1.18
C ASP A 104 -6.94 -0.73 0.97
N GLU A 105 -6.52 -1.71 1.77
CA GLU A 105 -7.00 -3.09 1.69
C GLU A 105 -8.53 -3.20 1.80
N LYS A 106 -9.16 -2.40 2.67
CA LYS A 106 -10.62 -2.42 2.87
C LYS A 106 -11.40 -1.99 1.65
N LEU A 107 -10.86 -1.04 0.90
CA LEU A 107 -11.45 -0.51 -0.33
C LEU A 107 -10.90 -1.19 -1.58
N GLN A 108 -9.76 -1.87 -1.47
CA GLN A 108 -8.99 -2.42 -2.59
C GLN A 108 -8.62 -1.33 -3.61
N ILE A 109 -8.18 -0.18 -3.11
CA ILE A 109 -7.73 0.93 -3.92
C ILE A 109 -6.30 1.33 -3.56
N ILE A 110 -5.60 1.88 -4.55
CA ILE A 110 -4.24 2.36 -4.42
C ILE A 110 -4.27 3.88 -4.58
N ASN A 111 -3.85 4.59 -3.54
CA ASN A 111 -3.66 6.03 -3.58
C ASN A 111 -2.22 6.31 -3.96
N VAL A 112 -2.00 7.00 -5.06
CA VAL A 112 -0.68 7.35 -5.59
C VAL A 112 -0.54 8.87 -5.60
N ARG A 113 0.50 9.37 -4.94
CA ARG A 113 0.90 10.77 -5.01
C ARG A 113 2.13 10.89 -5.88
N LYS A 114 2.08 11.78 -6.87
CA LYS A 114 3.21 12.14 -7.73
C LYS A 114 3.16 13.64 -8.00
N ASP A 115 4.29 14.33 -7.83
CA ASP A 115 4.43 15.77 -8.07
C ASP A 115 3.33 16.60 -7.36
N GLY A 116 2.98 16.19 -6.13
CA GLY A 116 1.91 16.80 -5.34
C GLY A 116 0.49 16.36 -5.70
N GLU A 117 0.26 15.78 -6.87
CA GLU A 117 -1.05 15.28 -7.28
C GLU A 117 -1.38 13.92 -6.67
N LEU A 118 -2.63 13.74 -6.27
CA LEU A 118 -3.16 12.46 -5.80
C LEU A 118 -4.03 11.83 -6.89
N LYS A 119 -3.69 10.61 -7.29
CA LYS A 119 -4.50 9.76 -8.16
C LYS A 119 -4.91 8.49 -7.44
N VAL A 120 -6.08 7.97 -7.79
CA VAL A 120 -6.61 6.73 -7.19
C VAL A 120 -6.73 5.68 -8.28
N TYR A 121 -6.28 4.48 -7.94
CA TYR A 121 -6.30 3.32 -8.83
C TYR A 121 -7.03 2.18 -8.14
N ASN A 122 -7.62 1.27 -8.92
CA ASN A 122 -8.05 -0.01 -8.41
C ASN A 122 -6.85 -0.94 -8.17
N TYR A 123 -7.08 -2.13 -7.62
CA TYR A 123 -6.02 -3.10 -7.34
C TYR A 123 -5.30 -3.63 -8.60
N ASN A 124 -5.90 -3.49 -9.79
CA ASN A 124 -5.28 -3.85 -11.07
C ASN A 124 -4.50 -2.70 -11.71
N PHE A 125 -4.25 -1.61 -10.98
CA PHE A 125 -3.59 -0.40 -11.46
C PHE A 125 -4.34 0.35 -12.59
N SER A 126 -5.63 0.08 -12.78
CA SER A 126 -6.46 0.94 -13.63
C SER A 126 -6.86 2.18 -12.86
N GLN A 127 -6.66 3.36 -13.45
CA GLN A 127 -7.01 4.62 -12.79
C GLN A 127 -8.53 4.74 -12.65
N ILE A 128 -8.98 5.02 -11.44
CA ILE A 128 -10.39 5.29 -11.16
C ILE A 128 -10.70 6.72 -11.60
N GLN A 129 -11.59 6.85 -12.59
CA GLN A 129 -12.03 8.15 -13.08
C GLN A 129 -12.98 8.79 -12.07
N THR A 130 -12.47 9.72 -11.29
CA THR A 130 -13.26 10.37 -10.22
C THR A 130 -14.16 11.49 -10.74
N GLY A 131 -13.87 12.00 -11.93
CA GLY A 131 -14.55 13.18 -12.51
C GLY A 131 -14.13 14.50 -11.85
N TYR A 132 -13.05 14.51 -11.07
CA TYR A 132 -12.45 15.70 -10.44
C TYR A 132 -11.07 15.98 -11.04
N GLU A 133 -10.76 17.26 -11.24
CA GLU A 133 -9.48 17.75 -11.78
C GLU A 133 -8.33 17.55 -10.80
N GLN A 134 -8.63 17.77 -9.51
CA GLN A 134 -7.69 17.62 -8.41
C GLN A 134 -8.39 16.91 -7.25
N ILE A 135 -7.68 16.03 -6.57
CA ILE A 135 -8.21 15.33 -5.38
C ILE A 135 -7.24 15.40 -4.21
N GLU A 136 -7.80 15.41 -3.02
CA GLU A 136 -7.05 15.33 -1.76
C GLU A 136 -7.65 14.25 -0.86
N GLN A 137 -6.79 13.49 -0.20
CA GLN A 137 -7.23 12.45 0.71
C GLN A 137 -7.59 13.07 2.06
N THR A 138 -8.73 12.65 2.62
CA THR A 138 -9.14 13.02 3.98
C THR A 138 -8.93 11.87 4.96
N GLU A 139 -9.03 12.15 6.25
CA GLU A 139 -9.04 11.15 7.32
C GLU A 139 -10.41 10.46 7.49
N PHE A 140 -11.44 10.97 6.84
CA PHE A 140 -12.80 10.49 7.04
C PHE A 140 -13.05 9.15 6.37
N ARG A 141 -13.66 8.24 7.15
CA ARG A 141 -14.08 6.92 6.70
C ARG A 141 -15.46 6.58 7.26
N ARG A 142 -16.23 5.84 6.49
CA ARG A 142 -17.52 5.29 6.93
C ARG A 142 -17.69 3.89 6.37
N GLY A 143 -17.51 2.87 7.22
CA GLY A 143 -17.59 1.48 6.79
C GLY A 143 -16.59 1.16 5.68
N LYS A 144 -17.09 0.72 4.53
CA LYS A 144 -16.32 0.42 3.31
C LYS A 144 -16.20 1.64 2.38
N SER A 145 -16.18 2.85 2.92
CA SER A 145 -16.04 4.09 2.15
C SER A 145 -14.96 4.96 2.73
N ARG A 146 -14.21 5.65 1.86
CA ARG A 146 -13.27 6.71 2.19
C ARG A 146 -13.69 7.99 1.50
N PHE A 147 -13.56 9.11 2.20
CA PHE A 147 -13.91 10.43 1.70
C PHE A 147 -12.68 11.16 1.18
N TYR A 148 -12.89 11.91 0.11
CA TYR A 148 -11.89 12.73 -0.56
C TYR A 148 -12.48 14.12 -0.80
N LEU A 149 -11.61 15.13 -0.75
CA LEU A 149 -11.90 16.43 -1.34
C LEU A 149 -11.65 16.34 -2.84
N GLY A 150 -12.49 16.99 -3.63
CA GLY A 150 -12.36 17.02 -5.09
C GLY A 150 -12.63 18.40 -5.64
N LYS A 151 -11.78 18.86 -6.57
CA LYS A 151 -11.93 20.11 -7.29
C LYS A 151 -12.53 19.83 -8.67
N LYS A 152 -13.59 20.55 -9.01
CA LYS A 152 -14.27 20.48 -10.31
C LYS A 152 -14.71 21.86 -10.72
N ASN A 153 -14.41 22.26 -11.95
CA ASN A 153 -14.68 23.62 -12.46
C ASN A 153 -14.12 24.72 -11.53
N GLY A 154 -12.91 24.50 -11.00
CA GLY A 154 -12.28 25.44 -10.08
C GLY A 154 -12.79 25.42 -8.64
N MET A 155 -13.89 24.75 -8.34
CA MET A 155 -14.53 24.73 -7.02
C MET A 155 -14.32 23.41 -6.30
N TRP A 156 -14.19 23.46 -4.98
CA TRP A 156 -14.00 22.30 -4.13
C TRP A 156 -15.32 21.74 -3.58
N GLY A 157 -15.38 20.42 -3.52
CA GLY A 157 -16.45 19.68 -2.90
C GLY A 157 -15.91 18.43 -2.21
N MET A 158 -16.78 17.50 -1.88
CA MET A 158 -16.40 16.24 -1.27
C MET A 158 -17.11 15.07 -1.93
N PHE A 159 -16.39 13.99 -2.16
CA PHE A 159 -16.93 12.73 -2.62
C PHE A 159 -16.41 11.56 -1.78
N ARG A 160 -17.02 10.44 -1.93
CA ARG A 160 -16.54 9.19 -1.33
C ARG A 160 -16.37 8.11 -2.37
N ILE A 161 -15.36 7.29 -2.16
CA ILE A 161 -15.16 6.04 -2.88
C ILE A 161 -15.69 4.93 -1.99
N LYS A 162 -16.63 4.14 -2.51
CA LYS A 162 -17.25 3.01 -1.82
C LYS A 162 -16.91 1.72 -2.56
N ARG A 163 -16.39 0.73 -1.82
CA ARG A 163 -16.13 -0.59 -2.40
C ARG A 163 -17.44 -1.26 -2.81
N GLN A 164 -17.47 -1.75 -4.04
CA GLN A 164 -18.52 -2.63 -4.54
C GLN A 164 -17.94 -4.04 -4.71
N PRO A 165 -18.54 -5.11 -4.13
CA PRO A 165 -18.13 -6.47 -4.41
C PRO A 165 -18.32 -6.79 -5.89
N LYS A 166 -17.27 -7.31 -6.54
CA LYS A 166 -17.30 -7.72 -7.97
C LYS A 166 -17.48 -6.60 -9.01
N HIS A 167 -17.49 -5.34 -8.61
CA HIS A 167 -17.64 -4.18 -9.50
C HIS A 167 -16.57 -3.14 -9.21
N GLU A 168 -16.39 -2.21 -10.15
CA GLU A 168 -15.56 -1.02 -9.95
C GLU A 168 -16.04 -0.25 -8.72
N PRO A 169 -15.13 0.40 -7.98
CA PRO A 169 -15.51 1.23 -6.84
C PRO A 169 -16.46 2.35 -7.26
N GLU A 170 -17.52 2.55 -6.49
CA GLU A 170 -18.53 3.58 -6.75
C GLU A 170 -18.05 4.95 -6.24
N ILE A 171 -18.12 5.96 -7.11
CA ILE A 171 -17.88 7.36 -6.77
C ILE A 171 -19.21 8.01 -6.41
N ILE A 172 -19.31 8.52 -5.20
CA ILE A 172 -20.55 9.15 -4.70
C ILE A 172 -20.22 10.57 -4.26
N SER A 173 -20.78 11.59 -4.94
CA SER A 173 -20.74 12.97 -4.46
C SER A 173 -21.43 13.05 -3.11
N THR A 174 -20.83 13.73 -2.15
CA THR A 174 -21.38 13.91 -0.79
C THR A 174 -21.51 15.37 -0.41
N LEU A 175 -20.79 16.24 -1.11
CA LEU A 175 -20.86 17.68 -0.99
C LEU A 175 -20.51 18.25 -2.37
N GLU A 176 -21.43 19.02 -2.94
CA GLU A 176 -21.24 19.61 -4.27
C GLU A 176 -20.02 20.54 -4.30
N PRO A 177 -19.30 20.63 -5.42
CA PRO A 177 -18.12 21.48 -5.56
C PRO A 177 -18.52 22.95 -5.72
N ILE A 178 -18.76 23.62 -4.60
CA ILE A 178 -19.20 25.04 -4.54
C ILE A 178 -18.29 25.90 -3.64
N TYR A 179 -17.24 25.32 -3.08
CA TYR A 179 -16.32 26.02 -2.15
C TYR A 179 -15.06 26.48 -2.89
N TYR A 180 -14.58 27.68 -2.57
CA TYR A 180 -13.40 28.27 -3.21
C TYR A 180 -12.09 27.57 -2.86
N ASN A 181 -12.01 26.97 -1.65
CA ASN A 181 -10.83 26.23 -1.22
C ASN A 181 -11.20 24.93 -0.51
N SER A 182 -10.22 24.04 -0.36
CA SER A 182 -10.40 22.71 0.22
C SER A 182 -10.72 22.76 1.72
N GLU A 183 -10.25 23.78 2.44
CA GLU A 183 -10.49 23.94 3.88
C GLU A 183 -11.95 24.28 4.17
N GLU A 184 -12.54 25.17 3.37
CA GLU A 184 -13.97 25.50 3.47
C GLU A 184 -14.85 24.29 3.18
N ALA A 185 -14.55 23.52 2.13
CA ALA A 185 -15.26 22.28 1.83
C ALA A 185 -15.14 21.27 2.96
N LEU A 186 -13.95 21.14 3.54
CA LEU A 186 -13.71 20.24 4.67
C LEU A 186 -14.49 20.68 5.91
N LEU A 187 -14.53 21.97 6.20
CA LEU A 187 -15.27 22.54 7.32
C LEU A 187 -16.79 22.34 7.14
N ALA A 188 -17.30 22.63 5.95
CA ALA A 188 -18.70 22.40 5.60
C ALA A 188 -19.11 20.94 5.78
N PHE A 189 -18.24 20.01 5.32
CA PHE A 189 -18.47 18.59 5.55
C PHE A 189 -18.47 18.21 7.04
N LYS A 190 -17.52 18.72 7.83
CA LYS A 190 -17.48 18.50 9.28
C LYS A 190 -18.76 18.96 9.98
N ASN A 191 -19.36 20.03 9.50
CA ASN A 191 -20.59 20.63 10.05
C ASN A 191 -21.88 20.01 9.47
N SER A 192 -21.77 19.24 8.40
CA SER A 192 -22.92 18.63 7.73
C SER A 192 -23.50 17.43 8.50
N LYS A 193 -24.77 17.11 8.23
CA LYS A 193 -25.47 15.94 8.81
C LYS A 193 -24.79 14.59 8.52
N HIS A 194 -23.90 14.53 7.53
CA HIS A 194 -23.11 13.32 7.22
C HIS A 194 -22.14 12.93 8.34
N ASN A 195 -21.81 13.86 9.24
CA ASN A 195 -20.92 13.64 10.40
C ASN A 195 -21.68 13.34 11.72
N THR A 196 -22.99 13.59 11.78
CA THR A 196 -23.76 13.49 13.04
C THR A 196 -23.93 12.06 13.54
N VAL A 197 -23.74 11.05 12.70
CA VAL A 197 -23.87 9.63 13.11
C VAL A 197 -22.70 9.16 14.01
N ARG A 198 -21.56 9.87 14.05
CA ARG A 198 -20.45 9.50 14.94
C ARG A 198 -20.55 10.10 16.35
N LYS A 199 -21.21 11.24 16.52
CA LYS A 199 -21.36 11.86 17.86
C LYS A 199 -22.24 11.04 18.81
N HIS A 200 -23.25 10.33 18.30
CA HIS A 200 -24.15 9.54 19.16
C HIS A 200 -23.57 8.21 19.67
N LYS A 201 -22.52 7.64 19.04
CA LYS A 201 -21.87 6.43 19.55
C LYS A 201 -20.79 6.69 20.60
N ARG A 202 -20.23 7.92 20.64
CA ARG A 202 -19.22 8.27 21.66
C ARG A 202 -19.81 8.70 23.02
N THR A 203 -21.04 9.18 23.05
CA THR A 203 -21.69 9.63 24.31
C THR A 203 -22.31 8.50 25.12
N LYS A 204 -22.45 7.28 24.58
CA LYS A 204 -22.96 6.13 25.37
C LYS A 204 -21.90 5.31 26.08
N ASN A 205 -20.60 5.55 25.80
CA ASN A 205 -19.49 4.84 26.45
C ASN A 205 -18.59 5.73 27.31
N ALA A 206 -19.03 6.95 27.65
CA ALA A 206 -18.25 7.89 28.46
C ALA A 206 -18.77 7.94 29.91
N THR A 207 -19.08 6.79 30.47
CA THR A 207 -19.21 6.62 31.93
C THR A 207 -18.51 5.33 32.26
N THR A 208 -17.25 5.42 32.53
CA THR A 208 -16.35 4.68 33.38
C THR A 208 -14.94 4.58 32.75
N GLU A 209 -13.98 4.99 33.57
CA GLU A 209 -12.54 4.82 33.45
C GLU A 209 -11.74 5.88 32.68
N GLU A 210 -11.28 6.81 33.49
CA GLU A 210 -9.99 7.51 33.29
C GLU A 210 -8.85 6.52 33.12
N SER A 211 -7.91 6.96 32.31
CA SER A 211 -6.52 6.52 32.19
C SER A 211 -6.16 5.62 30.99
N LYS A 212 -5.28 6.24 30.25
CA LYS A 212 -4.29 5.79 29.27
C LYS A 212 -4.56 6.17 27.83
N GLU A 213 -4.04 7.35 27.49
CA GLU A 213 -3.58 7.69 26.15
C GLU A 213 -2.69 6.58 25.62
N ASN A 214 -3.15 5.92 24.56
CA ASN A 214 -2.30 5.23 23.63
C ASN A 214 -2.83 5.48 22.23
N ILE A 215 -2.19 6.43 21.57
CA ILE A 215 -2.35 6.68 20.15
C ILE A 215 -1.73 5.49 19.42
N ASN A 216 -2.56 4.49 19.13
CA ASN A 216 -2.17 3.41 18.26
C ASN A 216 -2.36 3.82 16.81
N TYR A 217 -1.31 4.38 16.20
CA TYR A 217 -1.12 4.33 14.77
C TYR A 217 -0.87 2.87 14.38
N SER A 218 -1.91 2.16 13.94
CA SER A 218 -1.73 0.90 13.24
C SER A 218 -1.17 1.18 11.85
N SER A 219 0.12 1.48 11.79
CA SER A 219 0.92 1.31 10.60
C SER A 219 1.08 -0.19 10.39
N PHE A 220 0.45 -0.76 9.37
CA PHE A 220 0.78 -2.08 8.88
C PHE A 220 2.21 -2.04 8.32
N GLY A 221 3.17 -2.23 9.19
CA GLY A 221 4.54 -2.50 8.85
C GLY A 221 4.89 -3.82 9.49
N PHE A 222 4.98 -4.88 8.71
CA PHE A 222 5.73 -6.04 9.17
C PHE A 222 7.18 -5.59 9.35
N ARG A 223 7.59 -5.35 10.60
CA ARG A 223 9.00 -5.21 10.95
C ARG A 223 9.63 -6.60 10.83
N LEU A 224 10.42 -6.81 9.79
CA LEU A 224 11.49 -7.77 9.89
C LEU A 224 12.45 -7.24 10.96
N ARG A 225 12.43 -7.83 12.15
CA ARG A 225 13.53 -7.66 13.11
C ARG A 225 14.74 -8.38 12.53
N VAL A 226 15.79 -7.65 12.31
CA VAL A 226 17.15 -8.17 12.09
C VAL A 226 17.68 -8.63 13.42
#